data_3befc828adb40641198dce8415d1a13b
#
_entry.id   3befc828adb40641198dce8415d1a13b
#
_cell.length_a   1.000
_cell.length_b   1.000
_cell.length_c   1.000
_cell.angle_alpha   90.00
_cell.angle_beta   90.00
_cell.angle_gamma   90.00
#
_symmetry.space_group_name_H-M   'P 1'
#
loop_
_entity.id
_entity.type
_entity.pdbx_description
1 polymer ?
#
loop_
_entity_poly.entity_id
_entity_poly.type
_entity_poly.pdbx_seq_one_letter_code
_entity_poly.pdbx_strand_id
1 'polypeptide(L)' 'KEQIKTIITIIQMIDDTPTYNITAVTESFVMIICKVNALTGEMISTDKRSVLELKKE' A
#
# COMPACT_ATOMS: atom_id res chain seq x y z
N LYS A 1 5.62 -17.98 -2.57
CA LYS A 1 4.73 -17.19 -1.73
C LYS A 1 5.53 -16.22 -0.89
N GLU A 2 5.12 -15.00 -0.89
CA GLU A 2 5.87 -13.96 -0.24
C GLU A 2 5.40 -13.74 1.17
N GLN A 3 6.33 -13.40 2.03
CA GLN A 3 6.01 -13.05 3.40
C GLN A 3 6.14 -11.56 3.57
N ILE A 4 5.19 -10.98 4.28
CA ILE A 4 5.18 -9.56 4.53
C ILE A 4 6.12 -9.27 5.69
N LYS A 5 7.05 -8.37 5.45
CA LYS A 5 8.05 -8.01 6.44
C LYS A 5 7.60 -6.80 7.26
N THR A 6 6.94 -5.86 6.62
CA THR A 6 6.56 -4.61 7.26
C THR A 6 5.23 -4.14 6.69
N ILE A 7 4.36 -3.66 7.57
CA ILE A 7 3.09 -3.05 7.15
C ILE A 7 2.97 -1.71 7.84
N ILE A 8 2.68 -0.68 7.06
CA ILE A 8 2.45 0.66 7.55
C ILE A 8 1.07 1.08 7.09
N THR A 9 0.25 1.53 8.03
CA THR A 9 -1.09 1.98 7.71
C THR A 9 -1.26 3.42 8.18
N ILE A 10 -1.70 4.28 7.27
CA ILE A 10 -1.93 5.68 7.54
C ILE A 10 -3.34 6.02 7.11
N ILE A 11 -4.03 6.82 7.94
CA ILE A 11 -5.36 7.30 7.58
C ILE A 11 -5.23 8.70 7.04
N GLN A 12 -5.78 8.94 5.87
CA GLN A 12 -5.74 10.23 5.21
C GLN A 12 -7.13 10.65 4.80
N MET A 13 -7.32 11.96 4.68
CA MET A 13 -8.54 12.50 4.09
C MET A 13 -8.25 12.83 2.65
N ILE A 14 -8.95 12.16 1.75
CA ILE A 14 -8.84 12.44 0.32
C ILE A 14 -10.21 12.84 -0.18
N ASP A 15 -10.34 14.07 -0.66
CA ASP A 15 -11.61 14.60 -1.14
C ASP A 15 -12.70 14.41 -0.09
N ASP A 16 -12.40 14.75 1.16
CA ASP A 16 -13.32 14.63 2.30
C ASP A 16 -13.72 13.19 2.61
N THR A 17 -12.97 12.23 2.11
CA THR A 17 -13.22 10.83 2.37
C THR A 17 -12.07 10.25 3.18
N PRO A 18 -12.36 9.68 4.35
CA PRO A 18 -11.31 9.02 5.11
C PRO A 18 -10.84 7.79 4.35
N THR A 19 -9.54 7.68 4.20
CA THR A 19 -8.94 6.65 3.38
C THR A 19 -7.78 6.02 4.11
N TYR A 20 -7.76 4.69 4.18
CA TYR A 20 -6.60 3.97 4.68
C TYR A 20 -5.61 3.83 3.56
N ASN A 21 -4.37 4.20 3.84
CA ASN A 21 -3.26 3.98 2.92
C ASN A 21 -2.38 2.93 3.56
N ILE A 22 -2.41 1.74 3.00
CA ILE A 22 -1.72 0.59 3.56
C ILE A 22 -0.54 0.24 2.66
N THR A 23 0.65 0.25 3.24
CA THR A 23 1.86 -0.09 2.51
C THR A 23 2.48 -1.33 3.15
N ALA A 24 2.65 -2.36 2.38
CA ALA A 24 3.27 -3.60 2.84
C ALA A 24 4.55 -3.84 2.05
N VAL A 25 5.59 -4.26 2.74
CA VAL A 25 6.86 -4.58 2.11
C VAL A 25 7.15 -6.04 2.39
N THR A 26 7.42 -6.81 1.34
CA THR A 26 7.69 -8.22 1.47
C THR A 26 9.19 -8.46 1.62
N GLU A 27 9.53 -9.71 1.93
CA GLU A 27 10.95 -10.07 2.06
C GLU A 27 11.68 -10.03 0.73
N SER A 28 10.94 -10.06 -0.36
CA SER A 28 11.53 -9.96 -1.69
C SER A 28 11.67 -8.53 -2.15
N PHE A 29 11.45 -7.57 -1.26
CA PHE A 29 11.54 -6.14 -1.57
C PHE A 29 10.48 -5.71 -2.57
N VAL A 30 9.32 -6.32 -2.49
CA VAL A 30 8.16 -5.87 -3.25
C VAL A 30 7.30 -5.01 -2.33
N MET A 31 6.93 -3.85 -2.83
CA MET A 31 6.10 -2.92 -2.09
C MET A 31 4.69 -2.96 -2.65
N ILE A 32 3.73 -3.20 -1.78
CA ILE A 32 2.32 -3.25 -2.16
C ILE A 32 1.61 -2.11 -1.46
N ILE A 33 0.96 -1.26 -2.23
CA ILE A 33 0.27 -0.10 -1.71
C ILE A 33 -1.21 -0.25 -2.01
N CYS A 34 -2.02 -0.21 -0.97
CA CYS A 34 -3.47 -0.33 -1.12
C CYS A 34 -4.13 0.89 -0.50
N LYS A 35 -5.16 1.40 -1.17
CA LYS A 35 -5.98 2.46 -0.62
C LYS A 35 -7.39 1.95 -0.47
N VAL A 36 -7.93 2.12 0.72
CA VAL A 36 -9.23 1.57 1.06
C VAL A 36 -10.09 2.69 1.63
N ASN A 37 -11.32 2.79 1.12
CA ASN A 37 -12.30 3.74 1.63
C ASN A 37 -12.66 3.31 3.06
N ALA A 38 -12.36 4.17 4.04
CA ALA A 38 -12.56 3.80 5.43
C ALA A 38 -14.03 3.82 5.85
N LEU A 39 -14.90 4.45 5.05
CA LEU A 39 -16.31 4.47 5.35
C LEU A 39 -17.01 3.21 4.86
N THR A 40 -16.62 2.72 3.70
CA THR A 40 -17.33 1.60 3.07
C THR A 40 -16.55 0.31 3.10
N GLY A 41 -15.23 0.39 3.28
CA GLY A 41 -14.37 -0.78 3.20
C GLY A 41 -14.01 -1.18 1.79
N GLU A 42 -14.42 -0.40 0.81
CA GLU A 42 -14.11 -0.71 -0.58
C GLU A 42 -12.67 -0.37 -0.91
N MET A 43 -12.03 -1.23 -1.68
CA MET A 43 -10.68 -0.96 -2.13
C MET A 43 -10.72 0.06 -3.27
N ILE A 44 -9.98 1.15 -3.09
CA ILE A 44 -9.95 2.22 -4.08
C ILE A 44 -8.90 1.92 -5.13
N SER A 45 -7.71 1.51 -4.70
CA SER A 45 -6.66 1.22 -5.65
C SER A 45 -5.64 0.29 -5.02
N THR A 46 -4.92 -0.43 -5.86
CA THR A 46 -3.85 -1.31 -5.46
C THR A 46 -2.69 -1.10 -6.42
N ASP A 47 -1.50 -0.95 -5.87
CA ASP A 47 -0.30 -0.79 -6.66
C ASP A 47 0.76 -1.73 -6.11
N LYS A 48 1.57 -2.27 -7.01
CA LYS A 48 2.61 -3.20 -6.62
C LYS A 48 3.89 -2.84 -7.35
N ARG A 49 4.96 -2.63 -6.61
CA ARG A 49 6.22 -2.22 -7.19
C ARG A 49 7.36 -2.99 -6.57
N SER A 50 8.36 -3.27 -7.37
CA SER A 50 9.60 -3.83 -6.84
C SER A 50 10.48 -2.70 -6.38
N VAL A 51 10.87 -2.74 -5.11
CA VAL A 51 11.76 -1.71 -4.58
C VAL A 51 13.09 -1.72 -5.32
N LEU A 52 13.52 -2.90 -5.74
CA LEU A 52 14.78 -3.01 -6.46
C LEU A 52 14.74 -2.30 -7.80
N GLU A 53 13.57 -2.26 -8.43
CA GLU A 53 13.44 -1.56 -9.71
C GLU A 53 13.58 -0.06 -9.55
N LEU A 54 13.23 0.45 -8.39
CA LEU A 54 13.33 1.89 -8.16
C LEU A 54 14.78 2.36 -8.09
N LYS A 55 15.70 1.46 -7.84
CA LYS A 55 17.10 1.80 -7.74
C LYS A 55 17.83 1.68 -9.07
N LYS A 56 17.13 1.25 -10.08
CA LYS A 56 17.73 1.06 -11.37
C LYS A 56 17.97 2.39 -12.04
N GLU A 57 19.14 2.53 -12.64
CA GLU A 57 19.50 3.78 -13.31
C GLU A 57 19.13 3.78 -14.77
#